data_0514d9949cc7f7947f4ad666fee4e43c
#
_entry.id   0514d9949cc7f7947f4ad666fee4e43c
#
_cell.length_a   1.000
_cell.length_b   1.000
_cell.length_c   1.000
_cell.angle_alpha   90.00
_cell.angle_beta   90.00
_cell.angle_gamma   90.00
#
_symmetry.space_group_name_H-M   'P 1'
#
loop_
_entity.id
_entity.type
_entity.pdbx_description
1 polymer ?
#
loop_
_entity_poly.entity_id
_entity_poly.type
_entity_poly.pdbx_seq_one_letter_code
_entity_poly.pdbx_strand_id
1 'polypeptide(L)'
;LVTGHTGFKGSWLSIWLHELGAEVIGVAKDPATDKDNYVLSGIGGKIKADLRADIRDSQRMKDIFQEYQPEIVFHLAAQPLVRLSYEIPVETYETNVMGTINILEAIRITDSVKVGVMITTDKCYENKEQLWGYRENEPMGGYDPYSSSKGAAEIAIASWRRSFFNPEQYEKHGKSIASVRAGNVIGGGDWALDRIIPDCIRALESNRPIEIRNPEAIRPWQHVLEPLSGYMLLASKMWDEPTKYCEGWNFGPRTESISTVWDIAAKVVEEYGSGDLRDLSDQNVLHEAG
;
A
#
# COMPACT_ATOMS: atom_id res chain seq x y z
N LEU A 1 -5.04 14.85 0.86
CA LEU A 1 -6.00 13.83 0.44
C LEU A 1 -5.38 12.44 0.57
N VAL A 2 -6.14 11.46 1.09
CA VAL A 2 -5.71 10.07 1.26
C VAL A 2 -6.70 9.17 0.51
N THR A 3 -6.26 8.50 -0.56
CA THR A 3 -7.08 7.45 -1.18
C THR A 3 -6.88 6.12 -0.45
N GLY A 4 -7.94 5.32 -0.31
CA GLY A 4 -7.88 4.05 0.44
C GLY A 4 -7.84 4.23 1.96
N HIS A 5 -8.36 5.34 2.47
CA HIS A 5 -8.36 5.69 3.90
C HIS A 5 -9.20 4.73 4.78
N THR A 6 -10.11 3.95 4.21
CA THR A 6 -10.84 2.90 4.93
C THR A 6 -10.06 1.61 5.09
N GLY A 7 -9.00 1.41 4.28
CA GLY A 7 -8.12 0.25 4.34
C GLY A 7 -7.12 0.32 5.49
N PHE A 8 -6.42 -0.78 5.73
CA PHE A 8 -5.48 -0.93 6.85
C PHE A 8 -4.45 0.21 6.94
N LYS A 9 -3.56 0.36 5.96
CA LYS A 9 -2.54 1.43 5.99
C LYS A 9 -3.14 2.84 5.89
N GLY A 10 -4.18 2.99 5.08
CA GLY A 10 -4.83 4.28 4.87
C GLY A 10 -5.51 4.82 6.12
N SER A 11 -6.13 3.97 6.95
CA SER A 11 -6.73 4.39 8.21
C SER A 11 -5.69 4.83 9.24
N TRP A 12 -4.58 4.07 9.38
CA TRP A 12 -3.46 4.47 10.24
C TRP A 12 -2.84 5.80 9.80
N LEU A 13 -2.64 5.99 8.48
CA LEU A 13 -2.12 7.26 7.97
C LEU A 13 -3.09 8.42 8.25
N SER A 14 -4.39 8.20 8.05
CA SER A 14 -5.40 9.22 8.31
C SER A 14 -5.47 9.62 9.78
N ILE A 15 -5.35 8.65 10.71
CA ILE A 15 -5.24 8.92 12.14
C ILE A 15 -4.00 9.77 12.43
N TRP A 16 -2.85 9.37 11.94
CA TRP A 16 -1.60 10.06 12.21
C TRP A 16 -1.59 11.48 11.64
N LEU A 17 -2.04 11.67 10.41
CA LEU A 17 -2.17 13.00 9.81
C LEU A 17 -3.15 13.88 10.60
N HIS A 18 -4.29 13.32 11.06
CA HIS A 18 -5.25 14.04 11.89
C HIS A 18 -4.62 14.49 13.21
N GLU A 19 -3.88 13.60 13.91
CA GLU A 19 -3.19 13.93 15.17
C GLU A 19 -2.10 14.99 14.98
N LEU A 20 -1.51 15.08 13.78
CA LEU A 20 -0.56 16.15 13.41
C LEU A 20 -1.27 17.46 13.02
N GLY A 21 -2.60 17.50 13.03
CA GLY A 21 -3.38 18.71 12.72
C GLY A 21 -3.67 18.93 11.24
N ALA A 22 -3.46 17.94 10.39
CA ALA A 22 -3.77 18.05 8.96
C ALA A 22 -5.29 17.97 8.70
N GLU A 23 -5.79 18.75 7.74
CA GLU A 23 -7.14 18.61 7.20
C GLU A 23 -7.20 17.42 6.23
N VAL A 24 -7.56 16.24 6.74
CA VAL A 24 -7.57 15.01 5.96
C VAL A 24 -8.87 14.87 5.16
N ILE A 25 -8.74 14.67 3.85
CA ILE A 25 -9.83 14.27 2.94
C ILE A 25 -9.59 12.79 2.59
N GLY A 26 -10.48 11.91 3.02
CA GLY A 26 -10.43 10.48 2.75
C GLY A 26 -11.32 10.11 1.56
N VAL A 27 -10.80 9.31 0.64
CA VAL A 27 -11.53 8.79 -0.53
C VAL A 27 -11.31 7.29 -0.64
N ALA A 28 -12.35 6.48 -0.48
CA ALA A 28 -12.26 5.02 -0.59
C ALA A 28 -13.64 4.38 -0.79
N LYS A 29 -13.65 3.08 -1.09
CA LYS A 29 -14.84 2.21 -0.91
C LYS A 29 -15.14 2.03 0.57
N ASP A 30 -16.24 1.36 0.90
CA ASP A 30 -16.56 0.99 2.28
C ASP A 30 -15.48 0.09 2.90
N PRO A 31 -15.31 0.12 4.23
CA PRO A 31 -14.43 -0.82 4.92
C PRO A 31 -14.88 -2.25 4.69
N ALA A 32 -13.94 -3.20 4.68
CA ALA A 32 -14.24 -4.59 4.38
C ALA A 32 -14.93 -5.32 5.56
N THR A 33 -14.60 -4.94 6.80
CA THR A 33 -15.15 -5.56 8.02
C THR A 33 -15.39 -4.53 9.12
N ASP A 34 -16.27 -4.89 10.08
CA ASP A 34 -16.50 -4.06 11.27
C ASP A 34 -15.33 -4.06 12.26
N LYS A 35 -14.35 -4.95 12.06
CA LYS A 35 -13.12 -5.04 12.85
C LYS A 35 -11.97 -4.21 12.28
N ASP A 36 -12.13 -3.63 11.10
CA ASP A 36 -11.08 -2.83 10.44
C ASP A 36 -10.71 -1.62 11.30
N ASN A 37 -9.42 -1.25 11.30
CA ASN A 37 -8.92 -0.10 12.05
C ASN A 37 -9.69 1.19 11.78
N TYR A 38 -10.14 1.40 10.55
CA TYR A 38 -10.99 2.55 10.19
C TYR A 38 -12.28 2.60 11.03
N VAL A 39 -12.95 1.46 11.19
CA VAL A 39 -14.22 1.37 11.95
C VAL A 39 -13.95 1.53 13.44
N LEU A 40 -12.99 0.76 13.98
CA LEU A 40 -12.68 0.74 15.42
C LEU A 40 -12.18 2.10 15.94
N SER A 41 -11.40 2.81 15.16
CA SER A 41 -10.88 4.14 15.52
C SER A 41 -11.91 5.27 15.38
N GLY A 42 -12.95 5.05 14.59
CA GLY A 42 -13.93 6.08 14.24
C GLY A 42 -13.34 7.28 13.49
N ILE A 43 -12.20 7.08 12.81
CA ILE A 43 -11.45 8.17 12.16
C ILE A 43 -12.28 8.91 11.11
N GLY A 44 -13.21 8.22 10.44
CA GLY A 44 -14.10 8.85 9.45
C GLY A 44 -14.90 10.03 10.00
N GLY A 45 -15.28 9.98 11.28
CA GLY A 45 -15.98 11.08 11.97
C GLY A 45 -15.08 12.23 12.44
N LYS A 46 -13.76 12.11 12.30
CA LYS A 46 -12.77 13.09 12.79
C LYS A 46 -12.07 13.85 11.66
N ILE A 47 -12.03 13.29 10.46
CA ILE A 47 -11.38 13.91 9.29
C ILE A 47 -12.31 14.94 8.63
N LYS A 48 -11.73 15.85 7.84
CA LYS A 48 -12.46 16.95 7.17
C LYS A 48 -13.55 16.47 6.21
N ALA A 49 -13.27 15.40 5.46
CA ALA A 49 -14.23 14.76 4.57
C ALA A 49 -13.96 13.25 4.48
N ASP A 50 -15.04 12.47 4.54
CA ASP A 50 -15.06 11.02 4.45
C ASP A 50 -15.92 10.60 3.26
N LEU A 51 -15.28 10.37 2.11
CA LEU A 51 -15.93 10.21 0.82
C LEU A 51 -15.89 8.75 0.35
N ARG A 52 -17.08 8.23 -0.02
CA ARG A 52 -17.19 6.92 -0.66
C ARG A 52 -17.13 7.08 -2.17
N ALA A 53 -16.03 6.58 -2.77
CA ALA A 53 -15.84 6.59 -4.22
C ALA A 53 -14.87 5.49 -4.67
N ASP A 54 -15.01 5.08 -5.91
CA ASP A 54 -14.09 4.17 -6.59
C ASP A 54 -13.08 4.98 -7.41
N ILE A 55 -11.79 4.72 -7.25
CA ILE A 55 -10.73 5.40 -8.00
C ILE A 55 -10.78 5.10 -9.51
N ARG A 56 -11.53 4.09 -9.93
CA ARG A 56 -11.78 3.79 -11.34
C ARG A 56 -12.70 4.83 -12.00
N ASP A 57 -13.52 5.51 -11.21
CA ASP A 57 -14.34 6.62 -11.71
C ASP A 57 -13.49 7.89 -11.86
N SER A 58 -12.94 8.06 -13.06
CA SER A 58 -12.09 9.20 -13.42
C SER A 58 -12.78 10.55 -13.23
N GLN A 59 -14.08 10.65 -13.56
CA GLN A 59 -14.78 11.92 -13.41
C GLN A 59 -14.99 12.26 -11.93
N ARG A 60 -15.40 11.27 -11.13
CA ARG A 60 -15.57 11.48 -9.68
C ARG A 60 -14.26 11.88 -9.00
N MET A 61 -13.12 11.31 -9.42
CA MET A 61 -11.81 11.73 -8.89
C MET A 61 -11.51 13.19 -9.21
N LYS A 62 -11.73 13.62 -10.45
CA LYS A 62 -11.55 15.03 -10.86
C LYS A 62 -12.45 15.97 -10.05
N ASP A 63 -13.71 15.62 -9.88
CA ASP A 63 -14.67 16.44 -9.12
C ASP A 63 -14.23 16.60 -7.66
N ILE A 64 -13.79 15.52 -7.01
CA ILE A 64 -13.29 15.55 -5.64
C ILE A 64 -12.04 16.45 -5.52
N PHE A 65 -11.09 16.30 -6.42
CA PHE A 65 -9.87 17.12 -6.39
C PHE A 65 -10.18 18.60 -6.63
N GLN A 66 -11.13 18.89 -7.51
CA GLN A 66 -11.56 20.27 -7.78
C GLN A 66 -12.36 20.87 -6.61
N GLU A 67 -13.17 20.08 -5.91
CA GLU A 67 -13.95 20.54 -4.75
C GLU A 67 -13.06 20.82 -3.55
N TYR A 68 -12.13 19.88 -3.23
CA TYR A 68 -11.36 19.92 -1.99
C TYR A 68 -9.99 20.55 -2.12
N GLN A 69 -9.48 20.78 -3.33
CA GLN A 69 -8.18 21.43 -3.61
C GLN A 69 -7.04 20.93 -2.72
N PRO A 70 -6.73 19.60 -2.69
CA PRO A 70 -5.68 19.07 -1.83
C PRO A 70 -4.29 19.59 -2.23
N GLU A 71 -3.42 19.83 -1.26
CA GLU A 71 -2.02 20.21 -1.51
C GLU A 71 -1.11 18.98 -1.60
N ILE A 72 -1.40 17.95 -0.77
CA ILE A 72 -0.64 16.70 -0.71
C ILE A 72 -1.58 15.52 -0.95
N VAL A 73 -1.16 14.58 -1.78
CA VAL A 73 -1.92 13.36 -2.10
C VAL A 73 -1.11 12.13 -1.71
N PHE A 74 -1.69 11.28 -0.87
CA PHE A 74 -1.21 9.93 -0.60
C PHE A 74 -2.16 8.94 -1.28
N HIS A 75 -1.67 8.23 -2.28
CA HIS A 75 -2.48 7.27 -3.04
C HIS A 75 -2.23 5.83 -2.56
N LEU A 76 -3.10 5.34 -1.65
CA LEU A 76 -3.02 3.99 -1.09
C LEU A 76 -4.11 3.04 -1.63
N ALA A 77 -5.15 3.57 -2.28
CA ALA A 77 -6.24 2.74 -2.80
C ALA A 77 -5.73 1.73 -3.83
N ALA A 78 -6.03 0.47 -3.62
CA ALA A 78 -5.64 -0.63 -4.50
C ALA A 78 -6.49 -1.88 -4.21
N GLN A 79 -6.52 -2.84 -5.14
CA GLN A 79 -6.82 -4.24 -4.84
C GLN A 79 -5.49 -4.89 -4.37
N PRO A 80 -5.32 -5.22 -3.06
CA PRO A 80 -4.01 -5.56 -2.51
C PRO A 80 -3.76 -7.07 -2.34
N LEU A 81 -4.72 -7.94 -2.70
CA LEU A 81 -4.70 -9.36 -2.39
C LEU A 81 -4.25 -10.18 -3.60
N VAL A 82 -3.15 -10.93 -3.45
CA VAL A 82 -2.59 -11.76 -4.51
C VAL A 82 -3.59 -12.83 -4.96
N ARG A 83 -4.18 -13.58 -4.02
CA ARG A 83 -5.12 -14.67 -4.36
C ARG A 83 -6.37 -14.16 -5.08
N LEU A 84 -6.97 -13.11 -4.55
CA LEU A 84 -8.12 -12.48 -5.20
C LEU A 84 -7.79 -12.00 -6.61
N SER A 85 -6.56 -11.60 -6.89
CA SER A 85 -6.15 -11.16 -8.24
C SER A 85 -6.24 -12.25 -9.29
N TYR A 86 -6.14 -13.52 -8.93
CA TYR A 86 -6.36 -14.64 -9.83
C TYR A 86 -7.85 -14.84 -10.17
N GLU A 87 -8.74 -14.47 -9.24
CA GLU A 87 -10.19 -14.57 -9.43
C GLU A 87 -10.76 -13.39 -10.22
N ILE A 88 -10.23 -12.18 -9.98
CA ILE A 88 -10.68 -10.93 -10.61
C ILE A 88 -9.52 -10.18 -11.29
N PRO A 89 -8.80 -10.78 -12.25
CA PRO A 89 -7.60 -10.17 -12.82
C PRO A 89 -7.88 -8.84 -13.51
N VAL A 90 -8.96 -8.74 -14.28
CA VAL A 90 -9.33 -7.50 -15.00
C VAL A 90 -9.59 -6.36 -14.02
N GLU A 91 -10.42 -6.58 -12.99
CA GLU A 91 -10.70 -5.57 -11.97
C GLU A 91 -9.44 -5.17 -11.19
N THR A 92 -8.50 -6.12 -10.98
CA THR A 92 -7.20 -5.84 -10.35
C THR A 92 -6.40 -4.82 -11.17
N TYR A 93 -6.32 -4.99 -12.48
CA TYR A 93 -5.64 -4.02 -13.36
C TYR A 93 -6.39 -2.70 -13.48
N GLU A 94 -7.71 -2.74 -13.61
CA GLU A 94 -8.53 -1.53 -13.63
C GLU A 94 -8.32 -0.69 -12.37
N THR A 95 -8.29 -1.33 -11.21
CA THR A 95 -8.07 -0.65 -9.93
C THR A 95 -6.63 -0.17 -9.79
N ASN A 96 -5.65 -1.07 -9.96
CA ASN A 96 -4.27 -0.78 -9.61
C ASN A 96 -3.56 0.07 -10.66
N VAL A 97 -3.89 -0.09 -11.95
CA VAL A 97 -3.25 0.66 -13.04
C VAL A 97 -4.11 1.85 -13.43
N MET A 98 -5.36 1.59 -13.87
CA MET A 98 -6.21 2.70 -14.34
C MET A 98 -6.62 3.62 -13.21
N GLY A 99 -6.92 3.08 -12.01
CA GLY A 99 -7.17 3.90 -10.82
C GLY A 99 -5.99 4.80 -10.48
N THR A 100 -4.75 4.29 -10.53
CA THR A 100 -3.53 5.09 -10.32
C THR A 100 -3.40 6.19 -11.40
N ILE A 101 -3.66 5.86 -12.66
CA ILE A 101 -3.66 6.84 -13.76
C ILE A 101 -4.71 7.94 -13.53
N ASN A 102 -5.91 7.59 -13.09
CA ASN A 102 -6.96 8.55 -12.78
C ASN A 102 -6.54 9.54 -11.69
N ILE A 103 -5.84 9.06 -10.65
CA ILE A 103 -5.30 9.92 -9.59
C ILE A 103 -4.18 10.82 -10.14
N LEU A 104 -3.26 10.28 -10.95
CA LEU A 104 -2.21 11.08 -11.60
C LEU A 104 -2.78 12.17 -12.49
N GLU A 105 -3.86 11.88 -13.24
CA GLU A 105 -4.58 12.88 -14.04
C GLU A 105 -5.28 13.92 -13.18
N ALA A 106 -5.93 13.52 -12.08
CA ALA A 106 -6.53 14.46 -11.15
C ALA A 106 -5.47 15.39 -10.53
N ILE A 107 -4.31 14.86 -10.14
CA ILE A 107 -3.15 15.65 -9.70
C ILE A 107 -2.72 16.63 -10.82
N ARG A 108 -2.64 16.15 -12.05
CA ARG A 108 -2.13 16.96 -13.18
C ARG A 108 -2.97 18.21 -13.43
N ILE A 109 -4.29 18.09 -13.34
CA ILE A 109 -5.23 19.18 -13.65
C ILE A 109 -5.62 20.03 -12.43
N THR A 110 -5.11 19.75 -11.23
CA THR A 110 -5.46 20.46 -10.00
C THR A 110 -4.27 21.29 -9.51
N ASP A 111 -4.37 22.61 -9.59
CA ASP A 111 -3.24 23.51 -9.33
C ASP A 111 -2.78 23.54 -7.87
N SER A 112 -3.69 23.25 -6.93
CA SER A 112 -3.35 23.22 -5.49
C SER A 112 -2.40 22.08 -5.14
N VAL A 113 -2.38 20.97 -5.90
CA VAL A 113 -1.53 19.83 -5.57
C VAL A 113 -0.07 20.15 -5.82
N LYS A 114 0.76 20.00 -4.79
CA LYS A 114 2.22 20.18 -4.83
C LYS A 114 2.96 18.86 -4.74
N VAL A 115 2.44 17.91 -3.95
CA VAL A 115 3.11 16.63 -3.68
C VAL A 115 2.15 15.48 -3.89
N GLY A 116 2.59 14.45 -4.63
CA GLY A 116 1.92 13.17 -4.77
C GLY A 116 2.85 12.00 -4.40
N VAL A 117 2.47 11.22 -3.38
CA VAL A 117 3.14 9.98 -2.98
C VAL A 117 2.26 8.81 -3.39
N MET A 118 2.76 8.02 -4.35
CA MET A 118 2.04 6.91 -4.96
C MET A 118 2.51 5.59 -4.34
N ILE A 119 1.62 4.92 -3.58
CA ILE A 119 1.99 3.73 -2.83
C ILE A 119 1.82 2.47 -3.70
N THR A 120 2.92 1.76 -3.90
CA THR A 120 2.95 0.47 -4.60
C THR A 120 3.39 -0.66 -3.65
N THR A 121 4.28 -1.54 -4.06
CA THR A 121 4.71 -2.72 -3.30
C THR A 121 6.12 -3.13 -3.72
N ASP A 122 6.83 -3.87 -2.87
CA ASP A 122 8.06 -4.58 -3.20
C ASP A 122 7.86 -5.67 -4.27
N LYS A 123 6.64 -6.21 -4.39
CA LYS A 123 6.28 -7.22 -5.40
C LYS A 123 6.20 -6.69 -6.85
N CYS A 124 6.45 -5.39 -7.05
CA CYS A 124 6.49 -4.78 -8.38
C CYS A 124 7.73 -5.14 -9.20
N TYR A 125 8.75 -5.71 -8.58
CA TYR A 125 9.98 -6.11 -9.25
C TYR A 125 9.84 -7.44 -9.99
N GLU A 126 10.65 -7.62 -11.05
CA GLU A 126 10.87 -8.93 -11.64
C GLU A 126 11.60 -9.82 -10.63
N ASN A 127 10.87 -10.77 -10.02
CA ASN A 127 11.42 -11.61 -8.98
C ASN A 127 12.37 -12.67 -9.56
N LYS A 128 13.65 -12.56 -9.24
CA LYS A 128 14.72 -13.50 -9.63
C LYS A 128 15.25 -14.30 -8.45
N GLU A 129 14.59 -14.23 -7.29
CA GLU A 129 15.01 -14.92 -6.06
C GLU A 129 16.51 -14.71 -5.74
N GLN A 130 16.97 -13.45 -5.92
CA GLN A 130 18.36 -13.08 -5.68
C GLN A 130 18.66 -12.97 -4.17
N LEU A 131 19.95 -13.17 -3.82
CA LEU A 131 20.40 -13.20 -2.42
C LEU A 131 20.38 -11.83 -1.71
N TRP A 132 20.29 -10.75 -2.45
CA TRP A 132 20.25 -9.39 -1.92
C TRP A 132 18.92 -8.69 -2.23
N GLY A 133 18.58 -7.69 -1.42
CA GLY A 133 17.36 -6.90 -1.62
C GLY A 133 17.34 -6.14 -2.94
N TYR A 134 16.16 -5.98 -3.52
CA TYR A 134 15.97 -5.25 -4.77
C TYR A 134 16.26 -3.76 -4.59
N ARG A 135 16.90 -3.16 -5.59
CA ARG A 135 17.19 -1.72 -5.66
C ARG A 135 16.14 -1.02 -6.50
N GLU A 136 15.96 0.28 -6.28
CA GLU A 136 14.91 1.07 -6.93
C GLU A 136 15.01 1.13 -8.46
N ASN A 137 16.20 0.92 -9.00
CA ASN A 137 16.47 0.93 -10.45
C ASN A 137 16.42 -0.46 -11.12
N GLU A 138 16.02 -1.51 -10.37
CA GLU A 138 15.89 -2.85 -10.95
C GLU A 138 14.60 -2.99 -11.77
N PRO A 139 14.55 -3.97 -12.72
CA PRO A 139 13.41 -4.13 -13.60
C PRO A 139 12.10 -4.37 -12.87
N MET A 140 11.03 -3.71 -13.35
CA MET A 140 9.66 -4.01 -12.95
C MET A 140 9.18 -5.29 -13.61
N GLY A 141 8.32 -6.05 -12.90
CA GLY A 141 7.76 -7.30 -13.38
C GLY A 141 6.53 -7.70 -12.58
N GLY A 142 6.51 -8.95 -12.13
CA GLY A 142 5.48 -9.54 -11.31
C GLY A 142 4.87 -10.76 -11.95
N TYR A 143 4.91 -11.88 -11.23
CA TYR A 143 4.43 -13.16 -11.74
C TYR A 143 2.90 -13.25 -11.74
N ASP A 144 2.26 -12.86 -10.65
CA ASP A 144 0.81 -12.91 -10.50
C ASP A 144 0.14 -11.59 -10.95
N PRO A 145 -1.20 -11.59 -11.18
CA PRO A 145 -1.90 -10.40 -11.66
C PRO A 145 -1.79 -9.18 -10.72
N TYR A 146 -1.73 -9.39 -9.40
CA TYR A 146 -1.51 -8.31 -8.44
C TYR A 146 -0.13 -7.69 -8.59
N SER A 147 0.92 -8.52 -8.51
CA SER A 147 2.32 -8.07 -8.61
C SER A 147 2.58 -7.38 -9.94
N SER A 148 2.12 -7.98 -11.03
CA SER A 148 2.22 -7.42 -12.39
C SER A 148 1.45 -6.10 -12.53
N SER A 149 0.25 -5.97 -11.94
CA SER A 149 -0.50 -4.72 -11.95
C SER A 149 0.23 -3.59 -11.19
N LYS A 150 0.93 -3.93 -10.11
CA LYS A 150 1.75 -2.96 -9.36
C LYS A 150 3.02 -2.58 -10.12
N GLY A 151 3.67 -3.51 -10.82
CA GLY A 151 4.76 -3.20 -11.75
C GLY A 151 4.32 -2.28 -12.88
N ALA A 152 3.15 -2.54 -13.48
CA ALA A 152 2.56 -1.67 -14.50
C ALA A 152 2.19 -0.28 -13.96
N ALA A 153 1.69 -0.19 -12.72
CA ALA A 153 1.45 1.10 -12.05
C ALA A 153 2.76 1.89 -11.87
N GLU A 154 3.85 1.24 -11.45
CA GLU A 154 5.18 1.90 -11.36
C GLU A 154 5.65 2.45 -12.70
N ILE A 155 5.47 1.68 -13.79
CA ILE A 155 5.79 2.14 -15.15
C ILE A 155 4.94 3.36 -15.52
N ALA A 156 3.64 3.36 -15.21
CA ALA A 156 2.75 4.49 -15.44
C ALA A 156 3.20 5.72 -14.63
N ILE A 157 3.45 5.57 -13.32
CA ILE A 157 3.94 6.64 -12.44
C ILE A 157 5.24 7.25 -12.99
N ALA A 158 6.20 6.40 -13.37
CA ALA A 158 7.47 6.83 -13.94
C ALA A 158 7.28 7.56 -15.28
N SER A 159 6.32 7.14 -16.10
CA SER A 159 5.95 7.83 -17.36
C SER A 159 5.38 9.21 -17.10
N TRP A 160 4.38 9.34 -16.20
CA TRP A 160 3.80 10.62 -15.80
C TRP A 160 4.85 11.58 -15.23
N ARG A 161 5.72 11.08 -14.34
CA ARG A 161 6.82 11.85 -13.76
C ARG A 161 7.75 12.43 -14.84
N ARG A 162 8.11 11.65 -15.85
CA ARG A 162 8.98 12.12 -16.94
C ARG A 162 8.27 13.04 -17.93
N SER A 163 6.99 12.79 -18.22
CA SER A 163 6.26 13.47 -19.28
C SER A 163 5.52 14.72 -18.82
N PHE A 164 4.95 14.72 -17.62
CA PHE A 164 4.08 15.79 -17.12
C PHE A 164 4.60 16.45 -15.83
N PHE A 165 5.43 15.75 -15.05
CA PHE A 165 5.94 16.21 -13.78
C PHE A 165 7.48 16.13 -13.73
N ASN A 166 8.13 16.43 -14.85
CA ASN A 166 9.58 16.34 -14.95
C ASN A 166 10.24 17.35 -13.98
N PRO A 167 11.04 16.88 -13.00
CA PRO A 167 11.70 17.75 -12.02
C PRO A 167 12.51 18.89 -12.64
N GLU A 168 13.14 18.66 -13.79
CA GLU A 168 13.88 19.70 -14.53
C GLU A 168 12.98 20.84 -15.08
N GLN A 169 11.68 20.61 -15.12
CA GLN A 169 10.67 21.56 -15.58
C GLN A 169 9.69 21.95 -14.46
N TYR A 170 10.10 21.80 -13.21
CA TYR A 170 9.25 22.04 -12.04
C TYR A 170 8.53 23.40 -12.09
N GLU A 171 9.22 24.46 -12.51
CA GLU A 171 8.66 25.81 -12.63
C GLU A 171 7.42 25.91 -13.55
N LYS A 172 7.23 24.92 -14.47
CA LYS A 172 6.09 24.91 -15.38
C LYS A 172 4.86 24.25 -14.78
N HIS A 173 5.03 23.26 -13.90
CA HIS A 173 3.91 22.46 -13.38
C HIS A 173 3.77 22.51 -11.86
N GLY A 174 4.83 22.87 -11.09
CA GLY A 174 4.80 23.06 -9.65
C GLY A 174 4.45 21.80 -8.84
N LYS A 175 4.75 20.59 -9.35
CA LYS A 175 4.33 19.33 -8.74
C LYS A 175 5.48 18.35 -8.58
N SER A 176 5.52 17.67 -7.44
CA SER A 176 6.51 16.63 -7.10
C SER A 176 5.82 15.29 -6.95
N ILE A 177 6.25 14.27 -7.69
CA ILE A 177 5.65 12.94 -7.69
C ILE A 177 6.71 11.88 -7.39
N ALA A 178 6.47 11.07 -6.38
CA ALA A 178 7.28 9.89 -6.06
C ALA A 178 6.41 8.64 -5.94
N SER A 179 7.01 7.47 -6.19
CA SER A 179 6.42 6.19 -5.81
C SER A 179 7.15 5.60 -4.60
N VAL A 180 6.43 4.84 -3.78
CA VAL A 180 6.98 4.18 -2.59
C VAL A 180 6.59 2.71 -2.58
N ARG A 181 7.57 1.86 -2.34
CA ARG A 181 7.46 0.40 -2.36
C ARG A 181 7.76 -0.12 -0.98
N ALA A 182 6.80 -0.80 -0.38
CA ALA A 182 6.96 -1.42 0.93
C ALA A 182 6.57 -2.89 0.86
N GLY A 183 7.28 -3.70 1.61
CA GLY A 183 7.01 -5.13 1.77
C GLY A 183 5.85 -5.43 2.71
N ASN A 184 5.96 -6.53 3.42
CA ASN A 184 4.92 -7.00 4.32
C ASN A 184 4.78 -6.08 5.53
N VAL A 185 3.60 -5.48 5.67
CA VAL A 185 3.28 -4.55 6.76
C VAL A 185 2.27 -5.20 7.69
N ILE A 186 2.56 -5.20 8.99
CA ILE A 186 1.71 -5.74 10.05
C ILE A 186 1.32 -4.65 11.05
N GLY A 187 0.18 -4.84 11.71
CA GLY A 187 -0.32 -3.90 12.73
C GLY A 187 -1.76 -4.17 13.10
N GLY A 188 -2.23 -3.53 14.15
CA GLY A 188 -3.61 -3.67 14.62
C GLY A 188 -4.64 -3.20 13.59
N GLY A 189 -5.78 -3.90 13.55
CA GLY A 189 -6.89 -3.57 12.67
C GLY A 189 -6.71 -3.95 11.19
N ASP A 190 -5.73 -4.79 10.86
CA ASP A 190 -5.69 -5.51 9.59
C ASP A 190 -6.49 -6.82 9.73
N TRP A 191 -7.54 -6.97 8.94
CA TRP A 191 -8.39 -8.16 8.94
C TRP A 191 -8.54 -8.79 7.55
N ALA A 192 -7.68 -8.39 6.61
CA ALA A 192 -7.71 -8.95 5.27
C ALA A 192 -7.44 -10.47 5.28
N LEU A 193 -8.08 -11.17 4.34
CA LEU A 193 -7.85 -12.60 4.12
C LEU A 193 -6.47 -12.84 3.50
N ASP A 194 -5.96 -14.05 3.69
CA ASP A 194 -4.67 -14.49 3.16
C ASP A 194 -3.48 -13.66 3.62
N ARG A 195 -3.59 -13.04 4.80
CA ARG A 195 -2.49 -12.39 5.50
C ARG A 195 -2.17 -13.12 6.79
N ILE A 196 -0.90 -13.40 7.02
CA ILE A 196 -0.45 -14.30 8.07
C ILE A 196 -0.97 -13.91 9.47
N ILE A 197 -0.83 -12.67 9.89
CA ILE A 197 -1.23 -12.25 11.24
C ILE A 197 -2.76 -12.36 11.45
N PRO A 198 -3.61 -11.77 10.57
CA PRO A 198 -5.06 -11.98 10.67
C PRO A 198 -5.48 -13.44 10.62
N ASP A 199 -4.86 -14.26 9.75
CA ASP A 199 -5.16 -15.69 9.64
C ASP A 199 -4.77 -16.46 10.91
N CYS A 200 -3.61 -16.17 11.51
CA CYS A 200 -3.22 -16.72 12.79
C CYS A 200 -4.25 -16.40 13.88
N ILE A 201 -4.64 -15.14 14.03
CA ILE A 201 -5.61 -14.73 15.05
C ILE A 201 -6.97 -15.40 14.82
N ARG A 202 -7.46 -15.45 13.58
CA ARG A 202 -8.72 -16.17 13.25
C ARG A 202 -8.67 -17.66 13.61
N ALA A 203 -7.53 -18.32 13.37
CA ALA A 203 -7.35 -19.72 13.72
C ALA A 203 -7.37 -19.91 15.26
N LEU A 204 -6.61 -19.09 15.99
CA LEU A 204 -6.53 -19.13 17.45
C LEU A 204 -7.87 -18.82 18.12
N GLU A 205 -8.58 -17.76 17.71
CA GLU A 205 -9.93 -17.44 18.20
C GLU A 205 -10.93 -18.58 17.98
N SER A 206 -10.71 -19.40 16.93
CA SER A 206 -11.55 -20.55 16.59
C SER A 206 -11.06 -21.89 17.16
N ASN A 207 -10.02 -21.88 18.01
CA ASN A 207 -9.35 -23.07 18.54
C ASN A 207 -8.94 -24.06 17.42
N ARG A 208 -8.44 -23.56 16.30
CA ARG A 208 -7.93 -24.36 15.17
C ARG A 208 -6.43 -24.18 15.05
N PRO A 209 -5.68 -25.18 14.56
CA PRO A 209 -4.27 -24.99 14.26
C PRO A 209 -4.09 -23.91 13.18
N ILE A 210 -3.00 -23.16 13.29
CA ILE A 210 -2.55 -22.23 12.26
C ILE A 210 -1.91 -23.03 11.14
N GLU A 211 -2.51 -23.01 9.95
CA GLU A 211 -2.06 -23.75 8.78
C GLU A 211 -1.13 -22.88 7.92
N ILE A 212 0.12 -23.30 7.74
CA ILE A 212 1.15 -22.57 7.01
C ILE A 212 1.50 -23.32 5.73
N ARG A 213 1.32 -22.63 4.58
CA ARG A 213 1.53 -23.21 3.25
C ARG A 213 2.97 -23.10 2.75
N ASN A 214 3.69 -22.04 3.15
CA ASN A 214 5.07 -21.80 2.76
C ASN A 214 5.87 -21.33 3.98
N PRO A 215 6.25 -22.26 4.90
CA PRO A 215 6.89 -21.93 6.16
C PRO A 215 8.25 -21.24 5.98
N GLU A 216 9.03 -21.65 5.00
CA GLU A 216 10.38 -21.14 4.76
C GLU A 216 10.42 -19.81 3.99
N ALA A 217 9.27 -19.32 3.51
CA ALA A 217 9.22 -18.05 2.78
C ALA A 217 9.67 -16.90 3.67
N ILE A 218 10.64 -16.15 3.20
CA ILE A 218 11.19 -14.97 3.87
C ILE A 218 10.39 -13.74 3.44
N ARG A 219 10.06 -12.87 4.40
CA ARG A 219 9.34 -11.62 4.14
C ARG A 219 9.96 -10.46 4.92
N PRO A 220 9.99 -9.27 4.33
CA PRO A 220 10.50 -8.06 4.99
C PRO A 220 9.42 -7.48 5.92
N TRP A 221 9.20 -8.10 7.07
CA TRP A 221 8.19 -7.70 8.04
C TRP A 221 8.50 -6.35 8.65
N GLN A 222 7.51 -5.46 8.68
CA GLN A 222 7.63 -4.16 9.35
C GLN A 222 6.31 -3.73 9.96
N HIS A 223 6.37 -3.01 11.07
CA HIS A 223 5.17 -2.43 11.69
C HIS A 223 4.60 -1.32 10.79
N VAL A 224 3.28 -1.17 10.77
CA VAL A 224 2.59 -0.21 9.88
C VAL A 224 3.09 1.22 10.01
N LEU A 225 3.50 1.65 11.19
CA LEU A 225 4.02 2.99 11.42
C LEU A 225 5.39 3.22 10.77
N GLU A 226 6.19 2.19 10.52
CA GLU A 226 7.50 2.32 9.88
C GLU A 226 7.39 2.90 8.46
N PRO A 227 6.72 2.23 7.51
CA PRO A 227 6.59 2.78 6.17
C PRO A 227 5.77 4.07 6.15
N LEU A 228 4.76 4.23 7.02
CA LEU A 228 3.96 5.44 7.07
C LEU A 228 4.79 6.65 7.51
N SER A 229 5.71 6.50 8.47
CA SER A 229 6.63 7.57 8.85
C SER A 229 7.51 7.97 7.67
N GLY A 230 8.00 6.98 6.92
CA GLY A 230 8.80 7.20 5.71
C GLY A 230 8.01 7.94 4.62
N TYR A 231 6.74 7.58 4.39
CA TYR A 231 5.90 8.26 3.40
C TYR A 231 5.66 9.74 3.77
N MET A 232 5.39 10.03 5.03
CA MET A 232 5.21 11.40 5.51
C MET A 232 6.51 12.20 5.45
N LEU A 233 7.63 11.60 5.84
CA LEU A 233 8.95 12.23 5.72
C LEU A 233 9.28 12.54 4.25
N LEU A 234 9.04 11.58 3.35
CA LEU A 234 9.24 11.80 1.91
C LEU A 234 8.38 12.96 1.40
N ALA A 235 7.09 13.00 1.76
CA ALA A 235 6.20 14.09 1.38
C ALA A 235 6.70 15.46 1.88
N SER A 236 7.16 15.54 3.14
CA SER A 236 7.78 16.75 3.69
C SER A 236 9.04 17.15 2.92
N LYS A 237 9.91 16.19 2.63
CA LYS A 237 11.14 16.47 1.84
C LYS A 237 10.83 16.91 0.41
N MET A 238 9.80 16.34 -0.22
CA MET A 238 9.35 16.77 -1.55
C MET A 238 8.70 18.15 -1.54
N TRP A 239 8.09 18.54 -0.42
CA TRP A 239 7.57 19.89 -0.23
C TRP A 239 8.70 20.93 -0.13
N ASP A 240 9.73 20.63 0.67
CA ASP A 240 10.85 21.53 0.90
C ASP A 240 11.84 21.59 -0.29
N GLU A 241 12.11 20.44 -0.93
CA GLU A 241 13.05 20.26 -2.03
C GLU A 241 12.36 19.56 -3.21
N PRO A 242 11.46 20.24 -3.94
CA PRO A 242 10.46 19.62 -4.81
C PRO A 242 11.03 18.89 -6.04
N THR A 243 12.27 19.12 -6.41
CA THR A 243 12.92 18.48 -7.57
C THR A 243 13.82 17.30 -7.21
N LYS A 244 14.12 17.12 -5.92
CA LYS A 244 15.22 16.24 -5.48
C LYS A 244 14.78 14.78 -5.24
N TYR A 245 13.53 14.57 -4.79
CA TYR A 245 13.07 13.27 -4.32
C TYR A 245 12.01 12.64 -5.23
N CYS A 246 11.87 13.12 -6.46
CA CYS A 246 10.88 12.64 -7.44
C CYS A 246 11.31 11.32 -8.09
N GLU A 247 11.41 10.25 -7.31
CA GLU A 247 11.88 8.93 -7.71
C GLU A 247 11.00 7.80 -7.15
N GLY A 248 11.38 6.56 -7.40
CA GLY A 248 10.87 5.41 -6.66
C GLY A 248 11.72 5.17 -5.43
N TRP A 249 11.10 4.82 -4.29
CA TRP A 249 11.77 4.61 -3.01
C TRP A 249 11.34 3.30 -2.37
N ASN A 250 12.31 2.50 -1.93
CA ASN A 250 12.06 1.29 -1.16
C ASN A 250 12.00 1.60 0.34
N PHE A 251 10.99 1.03 1.02
CA PHE A 251 10.84 1.07 2.46
C PHE A 251 10.76 -0.36 2.99
N GLY A 252 11.76 -0.77 3.73
CA GLY A 252 11.87 -2.12 4.28
C GLY A 252 12.64 -2.14 5.60
N PRO A 253 12.54 -3.23 6.35
CA PRO A 253 13.30 -3.42 7.58
C PRO A 253 14.78 -3.59 7.27
N ARG A 254 15.61 -3.54 8.32
CA ARG A 254 17.01 -3.93 8.21
C ARG A 254 17.13 -5.44 7.98
N THR A 255 18.24 -5.86 7.38
CA THR A 255 18.50 -7.28 7.08
C THR A 255 18.43 -8.18 8.32
N GLU A 256 18.81 -7.66 9.49
CA GLU A 256 18.77 -8.40 10.76
C GLU A 256 17.33 -8.68 11.27
N SER A 257 16.33 -7.99 10.71
CA SER A 257 14.90 -8.13 11.08
C SER A 257 14.13 -9.03 10.11
N ILE A 258 14.82 -9.77 9.25
CA ILE A 258 14.21 -10.70 8.31
C ILE A 258 13.83 -11.99 9.05
N SER A 259 12.59 -12.45 8.85
CA SER A 259 12.07 -13.68 9.47
C SER A 259 11.27 -14.50 8.47
N THR A 260 11.22 -15.81 8.69
CA THR A 260 10.35 -16.69 7.90
C THR A 260 8.89 -16.54 8.29
N VAL A 261 8.00 -17.03 7.46
CA VAL A 261 6.55 -17.09 7.77
C VAL A 261 6.32 -17.96 9.01
N TRP A 262 7.08 -19.07 9.15
CA TRP A 262 7.02 -19.95 10.33
C TRP A 262 7.41 -19.22 11.61
N ASP A 263 8.52 -18.48 11.62
CA ASP A 263 8.99 -17.75 12.79
C ASP A 263 7.95 -16.72 13.28
N ILE A 264 7.34 -16.00 12.35
CA ILE A 264 6.28 -15.02 12.68
C ILE A 264 5.06 -15.73 13.29
N ALA A 265 4.60 -16.84 12.70
CA ALA A 265 3.46 -17.60 13.23
C ALA A 265 3.77 -18.20 14.60
N ALA A 266 4.99 -18.73 14.80
CA ALA A 266 5.44 -19.24 16.10
C ALA A 266 5.42 -18.13 17.16
N LYS A 267 5.88 -16.92 16.80
CA LYS A 267 5.84 -15.77 17.69
C LYS A 267 4.40 -15.37 18.06
N VAL A 268 3.47 -15.45 17.12
CA VAL A 268 2.04 -15.17 17.39
C VAL A 268 1.48 -16.18 18.38
N VAL A 269 1.80 -17.48 18.25
CA VAL A 269 1.37 -18.52 19.23
C VAL A 269 1.97 -18.26 20.60
N GLU A 270 3.26 -17.91 20.66
CA GLU A 270 3.95 -17.58 21.92
C GLU A 270 3.26 -16.40 22.65
N GLU A 271 3.00 -15.30 21.94
CA GLU A 271 2.38 -14.09 22.50
C GLU A 271 0.90 -14.30 22.85
N TYR A 272 0.18 -15.13 22.08
CA TYR A 272 -1.21 -15.49 22.36
C TYR A 272 -1.33 -16.43 23.59
N GLY A 273 -0.28 -17.18 23.87
CA GLY A 273 -0.17 -18.07 25.03
C GLY A 273 -0.74 -19.48 24.82
N SER A 274 -1.27 -19.79 23.63
CA SER A 274 -1.78 -21.13 23.27
C SER A 274 -1.95 -21.26 21.76
N GLY A 275 -2.01 -22.50 21.25
CA GLY A 275 -2.28 -22.82 19.85
C GLY A 275 -1.20 -23.70 19.24
N ASP A 276 -1.51 -24.24 18.07
CA ASP A 276 -0.62 -25.18 17.36
C ASP A 276 -0.37 -24.65 15.93
N LEU A 277 0.83 -24.95 15.42
CA LEU A 277 1.20 -24.73 14.01
C LEU A 277 1.10 -26.03 13.22
N ARG A 278 0.66 -25.93 11.99
CA ARG A 278 0.60 -27.06 11.05
C ARG A 278 1.22 -26.68 9.71
N ASP A 279 2.22 -27.42 9.29
CA ASP A 279 2.83 -27.29 7.98
C ASP A 279 1.96 -27.96 6.92
N LEU A 280 1.60 -27.21 5.87
CA LEU A 280 0.84 -27.66 4.70
C LEU A 280 1.64 -27.49 3.40
N SER A 281 2.97 -27.43 3.46
CA SER A 281 3.84 -27.14 2.30
C SER A 281 3.74 -28.16 1.14
N ASP A 282 3.31 -29.40 1.41
CA ASP A 282 3.15 -30.45 0.39
C ASP A 282 1.86 -30.32 -0.46
N GLN A 283 1.02 -29.34 -0.20
CA GLN A 283 -0.23 -29.14 -0.94
C GLN A 283 -0.02 -28.23 -2.15
N ASN A 284 -0.54 -28.62 -3.32
CA ASN A 284 -0.53 -27.79 -4.55
C ASN A 284 -1.17 -26.41 -4.29
N VAL A 285 -0.36 -25.38 -4.22
CA VAL A 285 -0.78 -24.00 -3.93
C VAL A 285 -0.47 -23.11 -5.12
N LEU A 286 -1.32 -22.10 -5.37
CA LEU A 286 -1.05 -21.01 -6.32
C LEU A 286 0.30 -20.37 -6.00
N HIS A 287 1.06 -20.06 -7.05
CA HIS A 287 2.36 -19.40 -6.90
C HIS A 287 2.19 -18.05 -6.19
N GLU A 288 2.78 -17.94 -5.02
CA GLU A 288 3.05 -16.68 -4.34
C GLU A 288 4.57 -16.51 -4.31
N ALA A 289 5.09 -15.40 -4.81
CA ALA A 289 6.52 -15.13 -4.82
C ALA A 289 7.15 -15.36 -3.44
N GLY A 290 8.27 -16.05 -3.42
CA GLY A 290 9.07 -16.38 -2.24
C GLY A 290 9.70 -15.15 -1.57
#